data_64ab4e70e61ff08772dc77e0e21cc4f3
#
_entry.id   64ab4e70e61ff08772dc77e0e21cc4f3
#
_cell.length_a   1.000
_cell.length_b   1.000
_cell.length_c   1.000
_cell.angle_alpha   90.00
_cell.angle_beta   90.00
_cell.angle_gamma   90.00
#
_symmetry.space_group_name_H-M   'P 1'
#
loop_
_entity.id
_entity.type
_entity.pdbx_description
1 polymer ?
#
loop_
_entity_poly.entity_id
_entity_poly.type
_entity_poly.pdbx_seq_one_letter_code
_entity_poly.pdbx_strand_id
1 'polypeptide(L)'
;LILPSGELPISQVLRLAPFISSQEVKIVEERVVVEAQVGFDLLYLVDDAAADSPFRTVTWTEAMRLEQMVPIGGAREEMQPTCELVLSELGWELLDPASLRVHLDGKVLAQVTQIEELELVAEATDVTQLSDEISMVYYIVQSGYTPWKVASRYGQSVDALLATNDAVEFAPGSHLLILNGAS
;
A
#
# COMPACT_ATOMS: atom_id res chain seq x y z
N LEU A 1 -33.61 9.53 -9.21
CA LEU A 1 -34.20 8.92 -8.01
C LEU A 1 -35.69 9.12 -8.04
N ILE A 2 -36.44 8.08 -7.72
CA ILE A 2 -37.91 8.12 -7.63
C ILE A 2 -38.30 7.71 -6.21
N LEU A 3 -39.20 8.45 -5.57
CA LEU A 3 -39.71 8.11 -4.24
C LEU A 3 -40.36 6.72 -4.24
N PRO A 4 -40.15 5.90 -3.20
CA PRO A 4 -40.87 4.64 -3.04
C PRO A 4 -42.38 4.85 -2.96
N SER A 5 -43.15 3.84 -3.39
CA SER A 5 -44.60 3.88 -3.31
C SER A 5 -45.06 3.99 -1.85
N GLY A 6 -45.93 4.98 -1.58
CA GLY A 6 -46.45 5.25 -0.25
C GLY A 6 -45.74 6.37 0.49
N GLU A 7 -44.64 6.88 -0.01
CA GLU A 7 -43.99 8.08 0.52
C GLU A 7 -44.80 9.34 0.17
N LEU A 8 -44.79 10.32 1.07
CA LEU A 8 -45.43 11.61 0.84
C LEU A 8 -44.61 12.47 -0.14
N PRO A 9 -45.27 13.33 -0.93
CA PRO A 9 -44.60 14.14 -1.94
C PRO A 9 -43.60 15.13 -1.32
N ILE A 10 -42.49 15.35 -2.04
CA ILE A 10 -41.45 16.30 -1.66
C ILE A 10 -41.96 17.72 -1.84
N SER A 11 -42.03 18.48 -0.78
CA SER A 11 -42.22 19.93 -0.82
C SER A 11 -40.90 20.66 -0.96
N GLN A 12 -39.89 20.26 -0.18
CA GLN A 12 -38.56 20.83 -0.22
C GLN A 12 -37.48 19.79 0.13
N VAL A 13 -36.43 19.70 -0.65
CA VAL A 13 -35.24 18.90 -0.33
C VAL A 13 -34.39 19.70 0.67
N LEU A 14 -34.08 19.09 1.82
CA LEU A 14 -33.21 19.68 2.83
C LEU A 14 -31.76 19.17 2.70
N ARG A 15 -31.62 17.88 2.43
CA ARG A 15 -30.32 17.26 2.28
C ARG A 15 -30.44 16.05 1.36
N LEU A 16 -29.49 15.94 0.43
CA LEU A 16 -29.21 14.72 -0.31
C LEU A 16 -27.75 14.36 -0.09
N ALA A 17 -27.47 13.15 0.37
CA ALA A 17 -26.11 12.70 0.67
C ALA A 17 -25.81 11.38 -0.06
N PRO A 18 -24.78 11.31 -0.92
CA PRO A 18 -24.35 10.07 -1.54
C PRO A 18 -23.50 9.26 -0.56
N PHE A 19 -23.55 7.94 -0.68
CA PHE A 19 -22.65 7.01 0.00
C PHE A 19 -22.33 5.82 -0.89
N ILE A 20 -21.18 5.19 -0.67
CA ILE A 20 -20.78 3.97 -1.36
C ILE A 20 -21.34 2.79 -0.56
N SER A 21 -22.27 2.04 -1.16
CA SER A 21 -22.90 0.88 -0.53
C SER A 21 -22.09 -0.40 -0.73
N SER A 22 -21.41 -0.54 -1.87
CA SER A 22 -20.47 -1.63 -2.15
C SER A 22 -19.41 -1.18 -3.13
N GLN A 23 -18.23 -1.79 -3.04
CA GLN A 23 -17.12 -1.55 -3.94
C GLN A 23 -16.36 -2.85 -4.18
N GLU A 24 -16.06 -3.11 -5.45
CA GLU A 24 -15.21 -4.21 -5.89
C GLU A 24 -14.07 -3.67 -6.74
N VAL A 25 -12.87 -4.21 -6.55
CA VAL A 25 -11.67 -3.80 -7.26
C VAL A 25 -10.94 -5.04 -7.75
N LYS A 26 -10.62 -5.08 -9.06
CA LYS A 26 -9.90 -6.19 -9.68
C LYS A 26 -8.92 -5.68 -10.74
N ILE A 27 -7.92 -6.51 -11.05
CA ILE A 27 -6.98 -6.23 -12.14
C ILE A 27 -7.35 -7.09 -13.34
N VAL A 28 -7.46 -6.46 -14.50
CA VAL A 28 -7.70 -7.12 -15.77
C VAL A 28 -6.86 -6.43 -16.85
N GLU A 29 -5.98 -7.15 -17.53
CA GLU A 29 -5.17 -6.67 -18.68
C GLU A 29 -4.47 -5.31 -18.40
N GLU A 30 -3.65 -5.26 -17.35
CA GLU A 30 -2.91 -4.04 -16.95
C GLU A 30 -3.82 -2.84 -16.61
N ARG A 31 -5.06 -3.12 -16.19
CA ARG A 31 -6.02 -2.10 -15.74
C ARG A 31 -6.60 -2.49 -14.41
N VAL A 32 -6.77 -1.52 -13.56
CA VAL A 32 -7.60 -1.67 -12.35
C VAL A 32 -9.04 -1.34 -12.73
N VAL A 33 -9.92 -2.31 -12.60
CA VAL A 33 -11.36 -2.15 -12.81
C VAL A 33 -12.00 -1.95 -11.44
N VAL A 34 -12.69 -0.84 -11.28
CA VAL A 34 -13.41 -0.47 -10.06
C VAL A 34 -14.89 -0.47 -10.37
N GLU A 35 -15.64 -1.31 -9.67
CA GLU A 35 -17.08 -1.33 -9.70
C GLU A 35 -17.62 -0.88 -8.34
N ALA A 36 -18.54 0.06 -8.31
CA ALA A 36 -19.14 0.54 -7.08
C ALA A 36 -20.64 0.76 -7.23
N GLN A 37 -21.38 0.50 -6.16
CA GLN A 37 -22.78 0.90 -6.02
C GLN A 37 -22.85 2.14 -5.15
N VAL A 38 -23.56 3.15 -5.63
CA VAL A 38 -23.79 4.39 -4.88
C VAL A 38 -25.24 4.46 -4.43
N GLY A 39 -25.41 4.64 -3.16
CA GLY A 39 -26.68 4.94 -2.53
C GLY A 39 -26.85 6.43 -2.25
N PHE A 40 -28.05 6.82 -1.89
CA PHE A 40 -28.38 8.20 -1.51
C PHE A 40 -29.31 8.21 -0.30
N ASP A 41 -29.02 9.09 0.65
CA ASP A 41 -29.90 9.45 1.74
C ASP A 41 -30.54 10.80 1.44
N LEU A 42 -31.86 10.82 1.40
CA LEU A 42 -32.66 12.03 1.21
C LEU A 42 -33.35 12.41 2.51
N LEU A 43 -33.19 13.65 2.95
CA LEU A 43 -34.00 14.31 3.97
C LEU A 43 -34.79 15.42 3.27
N TYR A 44 -36.13 15.42 3.46
CA TYR A 44 -37.02 16.37 2.82
C TYR A 44 -38.20 16.78 3.70
N LEU A 45 -38.82 17.87 3.31
CA LEU A 45 -40.08 18.32 3.90
C LEU A 45 -41.28 17.88 3.08
N VAL A 46 -42.36 17.57 3.74
CA VAL A 46 -43.68 17.35 3.17
C VAL A 46 -44.62 18.50 3.58
N ASP A 47 -45.53 18.88 2.69
CA ASP A 47 -46.56 19.86 2.95
C ASP A 47 -47.91 19.15 3.17
N ASP A 48 -47.98 18.37 4.26
CA ASP A 48 -49.20 17.66 4.68
C ASP A 48 -49.51 18.00 6.12
N ALA A 49 -50.59 18.74 6.35
CA ALA A 49 -51.03 19.14 7.66
C ALA A 49 -51.51 17.98 8.57
N ALA A 50 -51.75 16.79 7.97
CA ALA A 50 -52.13 15.59 8.70
C ALA A 50 -50.94 14.72 9.06
N ALA A 51 -49.72 15.06 8.59
CA ALA A 51 -48.51 14.29 8.90
C ALA A 51 -48.06 14.54 10.35
N ASP A 52 -47.68 13.49 11.06
CA ASP A 52 -47.13 13.56 12.44
C ASP A 52 -45.84 14.37 12.51
N SER A 53 -45.08 14.46 11.42
CA SER A 53 -43.87 15.26 11.30
C SER A 53 -43.75 15.78 9.87
N PRO A 54 -43.30 17.02 9.66
CA PRO A 54 -43.03 17.55 8.35
C PRO A 54 -41.76 16.96 7.70
N PHE A 55 -40.91 16.28 8.49
CA PHE A 55 -39.64 15.71 7.98
C PHE A 55 -39.82 14.26 7.59
N ARG A 56 -39.21 13.88 6.45
CA ARG A 56 -39.15 12.51 5.96
C ARG A 56 -37.74 12.20 5.50
N THR A 57 -37.39 10.90 5.61
CA THR A 57 -36.12 10.38 5.14
C THR A 57 -36.36 9.17 4.23
N VAL A 58 -35.63 9.10 3.14
CA VAL A 58 -35.63 7.94 2.21
C VAL A 58 -34.20 7.60 1.87
N THR A 59 -33.88 6.30 1.88
CA THR A 59 -32.57 5.77 1.49
C THR A 59 -32.72 4.85 0.29
N TRP A 60 -31.89 5.08 -0.72
CA TRP A 60 -31.71 4.18 -1.84
C TRP A 60 -30.30 3.58 -1.74
N THR A 61 -30.17 2.28 -1.57
CA THR A 61 -28.87 1.62 -1.36
C THR A 61 -28.13 1.34 -2.66
N GLU A 62 -28.85 1.14 -3.77
CA GLU A 62 -28.29 0.76 -5.06
C GLU A 62 -28.88 1.63 -6.19
N ALA A 63 -28.77 2.94 -6.02
CA ALA A 63 -29.40 3.89 -6.94
C ALA A 63 -28.58 4.11 -8.22
N MET A 64 -27.25 3.98 -8.17
CA MET A 64 -26.35 4.22 -9.28
C MET A 64 -25.19 3.22 -9.26
N ARG A 65 -24.90 2.60 -10.40
CA ARG A 65 -23.69 1.80 -10.60
C ARG A 65 -22.63 2.66 -11.26
N LEU A 66 -21.42 2.63 -10.68
CA LEU A 66 -20.22 3.21 -11.25
C LEU A 66 -19.29 2.10 -11.70
N GLU A 67 -18.71 2.25 -12.87
CA GLU A 67 -17.66 1.38 -13.40
C GLU A 67 -16.57 2.24 -13.99
N GLN A 68 -15.35 2.07 -13.50
CA GLN A 68 -14.20 2.84 -13.97
C GLN A 68 -13.01 1.91 -14.20
N MET A 69 -12.35 2.12 -15.34
CA MET A 69 -11.11 1.42 -15.69
C MET A 69 -9.93 2.39 -15.61
N VAL A 70 -8.94 2.07 -14.78
CA VAL A 70 -7.73 2.87 -14.61
C VAL A 70 -6.55 2.08 -15.17
N PRO A 71 -5.90 2.54 -16.26
CA PRO A 71 -4.73 1.86 -16.80
C PRO A 71 -3.54 2.04 -15.85
N ILE A 72 -2.89 0.92 -15.48
CA ILE A 72 -1.68 0.89 -14.65
C ILE A 72 -0.70 -0.06 -15.33
N GLY A 73 0.30 0.49 -16.04
CA GLY A 73 1.29 -0.30 -16.75
C GLY A 73 2.06 -1.24 -15.81
N GLY A 74 2.16 -2.51 -16.19
CA GLY A 74 2.81 -3.54 -15.40
C GLY A 74 1.94 -4.17 -14.30
N ALA A 75 0.69 -3.75 -14.14
CA ALA A 75 -0.23 -4.39 -13.21
C ALA A 75 -0.58 -5.82 -13.67
N ARG A 76 -0.56 -6.78 -12.74
CA ARG A 76 -0.85 -8.20 -13.00
C ARG A 76 -1.90 -8.69 -12.01
N GLU A 77 -2.64 -9.71 -12.39
CA GLU A 77 -3.74 -10.26 -11.60
C GLU A 77 -3.32 -10.79 -10.21
N GLU A 78 -2.06 -11.23 -10.05
CA GLU A 78 -1.49 -11.68 -8.78
C GLU A 78 -1.14 -10.54 -7.81
N MET A 79 -1.14 -9.29 -8.26
CA MET A 79 -0.87 -8.12 -7.44
C MET A 79 -2.12 -7.70 -6.67
N GLN A 80 -1.93 -6.93 -5.62
CA GLN A 80 -3.02 -6.43 -4.78
C GLN A 80 -3.45 -5.03 -5.21
N PRO A 81 -4.66 -4.89 -5.79
CA PRO A 81 -5.22 -3.59 -6.11
C PRO A 81 -5.86 -2.97 -4.87
N THR A 82 -5.66 -1.68 -4.69
CA THR A 82 -6.41 -0.85 -3.74
C THR A 82 -6.98 0.34 -4.47
N CYS A 83 -8.15 0.80 -4.03
CA CYS A 83 -8.82 1.92 -4.66
C CYS A 83 -9.51 2.78 -3.61
N GLU A 84 -9.34 4.09 -3.76
CA GLU A 84 -10.11 5.10 -3.06
C GLU A 84 -11.03 5.79 -4.07
N LEU A 85 -12.34 5.75 -3.80
CA LEU A 85 -13.37 6.44 -4.56
C LEU A 85 -13.83 7.66 -3.77
N VAL A 86 -13.52 8.85 -4.28
CA VAL A 86 -13.88 10.12 -3.68
C VAL A 86 -15.03 10.74 -4.47
N LEU A 87 -16.21 10.85 -3.84
CA LEU A 87 -17.37 11.55 -4.39
C LEU A 87 -17.17 13.05 -4.11
N SER A 88 -17.18 13.89 -5.14
CA SER A 88 -16.75 15.30 -5.04
C SER A 88 -17.87 16.31 -5.20
N GLU A 89 -18.62 16.28 -6.30
CA GLU A 89 -19.68 17.24 -6.57
C GLU A 89 -21.01 16.53 -6.70
N LEU A 90 -21.98 16.98 -5.90
CA LEU A 90 -23.38 16.53 -5.94
C LEU A 90 -24.29 17.67 -6.35
N GLY A 91 -24.89 17.52 -7.53
CA GLY A 91 -25.98 18.38 -7.99
C GLY A 91 -27.29 17.60 -8.01
N TRP A 92 -28.40 18.27 -7.73
CA TRP A 92 -29.72 17.68 -7.85
C TRP A 92 -30.76 18.72 -8.32
N GLU A 93 -31.80 18.23 -8.95
CA GLU A 93 -32.92 18.99 -9.42
C GLU A 93 -34.22 18.22 -9.13
N LEU A 94 -35.19 18.87 -8.51
CA LEU A 94 -36.52 18.30 -8.32
C LEU A 94 -37.28 18.39 -9.63
N LEU A 95 -37.59 17.26 -10.27
CA LEU A 95 -38.32 17.21 -11.53
C LEU A 95 -39.85 17.33 -11.32
N ASP A 96 -40.32 16.63 -10.30
CA ASP A 96 -41.70 16.62 -9.80
C ASP A 96 -41.69 16.24 -8.30
N PRO A 97 -42.82 16.34 -7.58
CA PRO A 97 -42.88 16.07 -6.15
C PRO A 97 -42.48 14.63 -5.73
N ALA A 98 -42.27 13.71 -6.67
CA ALA A 98 -41.89 12.32 -6.41
C ALA A 98 -40.56 11.93 -7.07
N SER A 99 -39.91 12.80 -7.83
CA SER A 99 -38.70 12.45 -8.55
C SER A 99 -37.62 13.53 -8.56
N LEU A 100 -36.35 13.08 -8.36
CA LEU A 100 -35.16 13.92 -8.44
C LEU A 100 -34.24 13.44 -9.55
N ARG A 101 -33.72 14.38 -10.31
CA ARG A 101 -32.53 14.17 -11.13
C ARG A 101 -31.30 14.44 -10.27
N VAL A 102 -30.34 13.51 -10.30
CA VAL A 102 -29.09 13.65 -9.54
C VAL A 102 -27.92 13.62 -10.50
N HIS A 103 -26.97 14.50 -10.28
CA HIS A 103 -25.67 14.53 -10.94
C HIS A 103 -24.60 14.38 -9.88
N LEU A 104 -23.67 13.44 -10.10
CA LEU A 104 -22.62 13.11 -9.13
C LEU A 104 -21.29 12.98 -9.86
N ASP A 105 -20.33 13.78 -9.45
CA ASP A 105 -18.94 13.67 -9.87
C ASP A 105 -18.10 12.94 -8.83
N GLY A 106 -17.09 12.21 -9.30
CA GLY A 106 -16.18 11.49 -8.43
C GLY A 106 -14.79 11.32 -9.06
N LYS A 107 -13.84 11.00 -8.20
CA LYS A 107 -12.46 10.67 -8.59
C LYS A 107 -12.11 9.30 -8.08
N VAL A 108 -11.42 8.52 -8.91
CA VAL A 108 -10.89 7.20 -8.59
C VAL A 108 -9.37 7.33 -8.45
N LEU A 109 -8.85 6.96 -7.29
CA LEU A 109 -7.43 6.81 -7.02
C LEU A 109 -7.14 5.32 -6.89
N ALA A 110 -6.45 4.74 -7.86
CA ALA A 110 -6.11 3.32 -7.87
C ALA A 110 -4.61 3.12 -7.65
N GLN A 111 -4.26 2.16 -6.82
CA GLN A 111 -2.90 1.74 -6.53
C GLN A 111 -2.80 0.22 -6.65
N VAL A 112 -1.67 -0.26 -7.17
CA VAL A 112 -1.35 -1.69 -7.23
C VAL A 112 -0.07 -1.95 -6.46
N THR A 113 -0.10 -2.93 -5.57
CA THR A 113 1.04 -3.31 -4.74
C THR A 113 1.46 -4.75 -5.07
N GLN A 114 2.75 -4.94 -5.30
CA GLN A 114 3.36 -6.26 -5.39
C GLN A 114 4.03 -6.59 -4.06
N ILE A 115 3.74 -7.77 -3.51
CA ILE A 115 4.41 -8.28 -2.32
C ILE A 115 5.44 -9.29 -2.78
N GLU A 116 6.71 -9.08 -2.42
CA GLU A 116 7.80 -10.01 -2.65
C GLU A 116 8.31 -10.53 -1.30
N GLU A 117 8.37 -11.85 -1.17
CA GLU A 117 9.00 -12.48 -0.02
C GLU A 117 10.50 -12.58 -0.27
N LEU A 118 11.29 -11.98 0.59
CA LEU A 118 12.74 -12.06 0.57
C LEU A 118 13.23 -12.91 1.75
N GLU A 119 13.98 -13.96 1.44
CA GLU A 119 14.69 -14.70 2.47
C GLU A 119 15.96 -13.93 2.86
N LEU A 120 15.98 -13.40 4.07
CA LEU A 120 17.13 -12.70 4.64
C LEU A 120 17.73 -13.54 5.75
N VAL A 121 19.06 -13.66 5.75
CA VAL A 121 19.79 -14.22 6.90
C VAL A 121 19.77 -13.17 8.00
N ALA A 122 18.87 -13.33 8.97
CA ALA A 122 18.74 -12.42 10.10
C ALA A 122 19.79 -12.69 11.18
N GLU A 123 20.25 -13.93 11.33
CA GLU A 123 21.24 -14.34 12.31
C GLU A 123 22.06 -15.52 11.78
N ALA A 124 23.37 -15.44 11.91
CA ALA A 124 24.27 -16.56 11.64
C ALA A 124 24.72 -17.16 13.00
N THR A 125 24.14 -18.31 13.37
CA THR A 125 24.42 -18.97 14.65
C THR A 125 25.57 -20.01 14.60
N ASP A 126 26.05 -20.34 13.42
CA ASP A 126 27.23 -21.22 13.29
C ASP A 126 28.52 -20.41 13.33
N VAL A 127 28.94 -20.12 14.54
CA VAL A 127 30.37 -19.81 14.77
C VAL A 127 31.09 -21.15 14.75
N THR A 128 31.76 -21.47 13.67
CA THR A 128 32.79 -22.52 13.67
C THR A 128 33.76 -22.13 14.79
N GLN A 129 33.76 -22.82 15.88
CA GLN A 129 34.80 -22.64 16.90
C GLN A 129 36.14 -22.95 16.21
N LEU A 130 36.84 -21.88 15.85
CA LEU A 130 38.23 -21.99 15.47
C LEU A 130 38.93 -22.60 16.74
N SER A 131 39.62 -23.71 16.53
CA SER A 131 40.37 -24.37 17.59
C SER A 131 41.21 -23.33 18.33
N ASP A 132 41.27 -23.43 19.69
CA ASP A 132 42.08 -22.58 20.57
C ASP A 132 43.60 -22.65 20.30
N GLU A 133 44.01 -23.33 19.24
CA GLU A 133 45.40 -23.36 18.80
C GLU A 133 45.74 -22.06 18.09
N ILE A 134 46.63 -21.28 18.70
CA ILE A 134 47.21 -20.10 18.07
C ILE A 134 47.88 -20.54 16.78
N SER A 135 47.26 -20.26 15.68
CA SER A 135 47.83 -20.50 14.33
C SER A 135 48.22 -19.18 13.69
N MET A 136 49.40 -19.22 13.08
CA MET A 136 49.95 -18.08 12.34
C MET A 136 49.81 -18.34 10.82
N VAL A 137 49.12 -17.41 10.12
CA VAL A 137 48.95 -17.49 8.67
C VAL A 137 49.67 -16.33 7.99
N TYR A 138 50.51 -16.66 7.04
CA TYR A 138 51.13 -15.66 6.15
C TYR A 138 50.25 -15.45 4.93
N TYR A 139 49.71 -14.25 4.78
CA TYR A 139 48.74 -13.94 3.71
C TYR A 139 49.32 -12.90 2.75
N ILE A 140 49.21 -13.15 1.43
CA ILE A 140 49.58 -12.20 0.40
C ILE A 140 48.32 -11.50 -0.12
N VAL A 141 48.25 -10.17 0.00
CA VAL A 141 47.10 -9.35 -0.42
C VAL A 141 46.90 -9.47 -1.92
N GLN A 142 45.74 -9.92 -2.33
CA GLN A 142 45.35 -10.03 -3.74
C GLN A 142 44.71 -8.74 -4.25
N SER A 143 44.78 -8.48 -5.54
CA SER A 143 44.13 -7.32 -6.17
C SER A 143 42.62 -7.36 -5.94
N GLY A 144 42.04 -6.23 -5.51
CA GLY A 144 40.61 -6.11 -5.20
C GLY A 144 40.19 -6.60 -3.81
N TYR A 145 41.16 -7.03 -2.97
CA TYR A 145 40.88 -7.33 -1.56
C TYR A 145 40.99 -6.06 -0.70
N THR A 146 40.10 -5.95 0.27
CA THR A 146 40.11 -4.88 1.30
C THR A 146 40.51 -5.47 2.65
N PRO A 147 40.96 -4.64 3.60
CA PRO A 147 41.24 -5.09 4.97
C PRO A 147 40.06 -5.85 5.60
N TRP A 148 38.83 -5.38 5.35
CA TRP A 148 37.62 -6.02 5.82
C TRP A 148 37.44 -7.44 5.25
N LYS A 149 37.64 -7.63 3.94
CA LYS A 149 37.54 -8.95 3.30
C LYS A 149 38.54 -9.96 3.87
N VAL A 150 39.76 -9.50 4.16
CA VAL A 150 40.79 -10.36 4.73
C VAL A 150 40.45 -10.68 6.20
N ALA A 151 40.14 -9.68 7.01
CA ALA A 151 39.76 -9.83 8.41
C ALA A 151 38.57 -10.78 8.59
N SER A 152 37.49 -10.57 7.80
CA SER A 152 36.29 -11.42 7.81
C SER A 152 36.58 -12.87 7.46
N ARG A 153 37.47 -13.13 6.48
CA ARG A 153 37.86 -14.49 6.08
C ARG A 153 38.53 -15.30 7.20
N TYR A 154 39.25 -14.63 8.08
CA TYR A 154 39.99 -15.25 9.18
C TYR A 154 39.39 -14.99 10.55
N GLY A 155 38.14 -14.48 10.62
CA GLY A 155 37.39 -14.28 11.85
C GLY A 155 37.98 -13.21 12.76
N GLN A 156 38.73 -12.25 12.25
CA GLN A 156 39.34 -11.14 13.01
C GLN A 156 38.62 -9.81 12.79
N SER A 157 38.79 -8.88 13.73
CA SER A 157 38.44 -7.49 13.47
C SER A 157 39.45 -6.81 12.56
N VAL A 158 39.01 -5.81 11.80
CA VAL A 158 39.89 -5.02 10.92
C VAL A 158 40.99 -4.34 11.75
N ASP A 159 40.63 -3.84 12.92
CA ASP A 159 41.56 -3.16 13.85
C ASP A 159 42.64 -4.11 14.34
N ALA A 160 42.29 -5.34 14.70
CA ALA A 160 43.26 -6.37 15.10
C ALA A 160 44.20 -6.76 13.94
N LEU A 161 43.67 -6.93 12.73
CA LEU A 161 44.46 -7.22 11.55
C LEU A 161 45.47 -6.09 11.27
N LEU A 162 45.03 -4.82 11.28
CA LEU A 162 45.88 -3.67 11.06
C LEU A 162 46.89 -3.44 12.16
N ALA A 163 46.51 -3.62 13.44
CA ALA A 163 47.42 -3.50 14.55
C ALA A 163 48.57 -4.54 14.54
N THR A 164 48.27 -5.76 14.09
CA THR A 164 49.30 -6.80 13.90
C THR A 164 50.27 -6.48 12.74
N ASN A 165 49.81 -5.65 11.78
CA ASN A 165 50.55 -5.32 10.56
C ASN A 165 50.77 -3.81 10.41
N ASP A 166 50.93 -3.08 11.49
CA ASP A 166 50.98 -1.59 11.47
C ASP A 166 52.11 -0.99 10.62
N ALA A 167 53.18 -1.74 10.42
CA ALA A 167 54.29 -1.34 9.55
C ALA A 167 54.15 -1.73 8.11
N VAL A 168 53.01 -2.36 7.71
CA VAL A 168 52.79 -2.88 6.35
C VAL A 168 51.67 -2.10 5.67
N GLU A 169 51.96 -1.49 4.52
CA GLU A 169 50.94 -0.86 3.69
C GLU A 169 50.01 -1.94 3.12
N PHE A 170 48.69 -1.76 3.23
CA PHE A 170 47.71 -2.68 2.67
C PHE A 170 47.54 -2.46 1.16
N ALA A 171 48.38 -3.10 0.38
CA ALA A 171 48.38 -2.99 -1.06
C ALA A 171 48.50 -4.41 -1.72
N PRO A 172 48.05 -4.58 -2.97
CA PRO A 172 48.24 -5.87 -3.66
C PRO A 172 49.70 -6.29 -3.69
N GLY A 173 49.98 -7.51 -3.25
CA GLY A 173 51.32 -8.05 -3.10
C GLY A 173 51.94 -7.87 -1.72
N SER A 174 51.34 -7.07 -0.83
CA SER A 174 51.83 -6.97 0.55
C SER A 174 51.62 -8.25 1.34
N HIS A 175 52.55 -8.54 2.25
CA HIS A 175 52.53 -9.72 3.11
C HIS A 175 51.97 -9.38 4.47
N LEU A 176 50.89 -10.02 4.85
CA LEU A 176 50.24 -9.81 6.15
C LEU A 176 50.44 -11.03 7.04
N LEU A 177 50.59 -10.76 8.33
CA LEU A 177 50.60 -11.78 9.38
C LEU A 177 49.20 -11.82 9.99
N ILE A 178 48.60 -12.98 10.02
CA ILE A 178 47.27 -13.22 10.62
C ILE A 178 47.46 -14.19 11.78
N LEU A 179 47.07 -13.76 12.98
CA LEU A 179 47.15 -14.57 14.20
C LEU A 179 45.74 -15.07 14.55
N ASN A 180 45.45 -16.35 14.33
CA ASN A 180 44.20 -16.94 14.77
C ASN A 180 44.34 -17.35 16.25
N GLY A 181 43.36 -16.93 17.10
CA GLY A 181 43.30 -17.29 18.49
C GLY A 181 43.75 -16.24 19.52
N ALA A 182 43.93 -14.97 19.09
CA ALA A 182 44.09 -13.86 20.03
C ALA A 182 42.73 -13.11 20.13
N SER A 183 41.95 -13.44 21.18
CA SER A 183 40.82 -12.64 21.67
C SER A 183 41.26 -11.84 22.85
#